data_205bb81664fa4f66ab62800cfa4ba639
#
_entry.id   205bb81664fa4f66ab62800cfa4ba639
#
_cell.length_a   1.000
_cell.length_b   1.000
_cell.length_c   1.000
_cell.angle_alpha   90.00
_cell.angle_beta   90.00
_cell.angle_gamma   90.00
#
_symmetry.space_group_name_H-M   'P 1'
#
loop_
_entity.id
_entity.type
_entity.pdbx_description
1 polymer ?
#
loop_
_entity_poly.entity_id
_entity_poly.type
_entity_poly.pdbx_seq_one_letter_code
_entity_poly.pdbx_strand_id
1 'polypeptide(L)'
;MSGSIGGGVGIVDEWPNVSEEAHLTFRIPRFNAMMGANISRDFIVEILGRLGCKVEDGEDADTLAVTSPTFRPDLPREIDLYEEVLRLYGMDQIEATLPGGRGRFGTVSHEQHVKNKVNDTLRACGMNETMTYSFAEPSEIERLRLPLEGLGQAVELLNPMNAEQSVMRQSIIPGLLRSVAHNQNRGVKNIQLYEMGRVFFAHEGKKKPKEREKLAGVLAGAVRDAGWNEAPAPYDFFDGKGVLENLARELALPKVRFKALAADEAPQLQPGRAAEMLSGGTSLGWVGELHPLAVAAYDAAAPVVAFELDLEALERAARPARDYVDVPTFPAVSMDIAFVVDEDVTHERLVQCMTSAGGKLLEDVRLFDVYRDENRLGAGKKSMAYALTYRAADRTLTSDEAEKAHERMVKKVCSATGAEVRG
;
A
#
# COMPACT_ATOMS: atom_id res chain seq x y z
N MET A 1 -61.79 -15.26 -8.30
CA MET A 1 -62.88 -15.50 -9.23
C MET A 1 -62.81 -16.95 -9.69
N SER A 2 -63.64 -17.82 -9.14
CA SER A 2 -63.75 -19.20 -9.55
C SER A 2 -64.63 -19.25 -10.79
N GLY A 3 -64.05 -19.35 -11.96
CA GLY A 3 -64.81 -19.63 -13.22
C GLY A 3 -65.14 -21.11 -13.24
N SER A 4 -66.46 -21.43 -13.16
CA SER A 4 -66.91 -22.76 -13.45
C SER A 4 -66.78 -23.00 -14.94
N ILE A 5 -65.87 -23.87 -15.36
CA ILE A 5 -65.86 -24.40 -16.76
C ILE A 5 -66.83 -25.55 -16.83
N GLY A 6 -67.91 -25.30 -17.48
CA GLY A 6 -68.96 -26.31 -17.77
C GLY A 6 -68.49 -27.31 -18.83
N GLY A 7 -68.62 -28.61 -18.52
CA GLY A 7 -68.83 -29.67 -19.46
C GLY A 7 -67.66 -30.14 -20.31
N GLY A 8 -66.57 -30.61 -19.70
CA GLY A 8 -65.61 -31.50 -20.36
C GLY A 8 -65.71 -32.90 -19.76
N VAL A 9 -66.01 -33.89 -20.54
CA VAL A 9 -66.02 -35.30 -20.12
C VAL A 9 -64.63 -35.88 -20.37
N GLY A 10 -63.71 -35.55 -19.49
CA GLY A 10 -62.36 -36.14 -19.49
C GLY A 10 -61.38 -35.31 -18.70
N ILE A 11 -60.62 -35.96 -17.86
CA ILE A 11 -59.39 -35.38 -17.17
C ILE A 11 -58.24 -35.79 -18.05
N VAL A 12 -57.42 -34.79 -18.48
CA VAL A 12 -56.15 -35.07 -19.08
C VAL A 12 -55.11 -34.79 -17.98
N ASP A 13 -54.42 -35.84 -17.55
CA ASP A 13 -53.34 -35.78 -16.58
C ASP A 13 -52.10 -36.37 -17.25
N GLU A 14 -51.24 -35.48 -17.72
CA GLU A 14 -49.96 -35.86 -18.35
C GLU A 14 -48.81 -35.50 -17.45
N TRP A 15 -48.11 -36.49 -16.94
CA TRP A 15 -46.91 -36.33 -16.12
C TRP A 15 -45.72 -37.07 -16.76
N PRO A 16 -45.09 -36.51 -17.82
CA PRO A 16 -44.06 -37.19 -18.59
C PRO A 16 -42.75 -37.40 -17.83
N ASN A 17 -42.47 -36.58 -16.82
CA ASN A 17 -41.29 -36.69 -15.98
C ASN A 17 -41.68 -36.93 -14.51
N VAL A 18 -41.85 -38.16 -14.14
CA VAL A 18 -42.17 -38.55 -12.75
C VAL A 18 -41.00 -38.26 -11.86
N SER A 19 -41.20 -37.43 -10.82
CA SER A 19 -40.19 -37.22 -9.79
C SER A 19 -40.07 -38.49 -8.94
N GLU A 20 -38.86 -38.97 -8.78
CA GLU A 20 -38.58 -40.13 -7.91
C GLU A 20 -38.34 -39.68 -6.48
N GLU A 21 -38.73 -40.51 -5.54
CA GLU A 21 -38.40 -40.32 -4.11
C GLU A 21 -36.92 -40.58 -3.88
N ALA A 22 -36.25 -39.72 -3.12
CA ALA A 22 -34.86 -39.97 -2.72
C ALA A 22 -34.84 -40.83 -1.43
N HIS A 23 -34.12 -41.95 -1.48
CA HIS A 23 -33.90 -42.82 -0.30
C HIS A 23 -32.51 -42.55 0.28
N LEU A 24 -32.47 -42.08 1.50
CA LEU A 24 -31.23 -41.56 2.14
C LEU A 24 -31.00 -42.21 3.48
N THR A 25 -29.73 -42.41 3.83
CA THR A 25 -29.34 -42.81 5.18
C THR A 25 -28.90 -41.55 5.94
N PHE A 26 -29.60 -41.27 7.03
CA PHE A 26 -29.21 -40.20 7.97
C PHE A 26 -28.39 -40.76 9.11
N ARG A 27 -27.14 -40.36 9.25
CA ARG A 27 -26.21 -40.82 10.31
C ARG A 27 -26.18 -39.82 11.46
N ILE A 28 -26.82 -40.14 12.57
CA ILE A 28 -26.97 -39.26 13.73
C ILE A 28 -25.62 -38.83 14.34
N PRO A 29 -24.64 -39.72 14.59
CA PRO A 29 -23.36 -39.30 15.15
C PRO A 29 -22.58 -38.37 14.20
N ARG A 30 -22.65 -38.62 12.89
CA ARG A 30 -22.01 -37.75 11.89
C ARG A 30 -22.64 -36.36 11.85
N PHE A 31 -23.98 -36.30 11.91
CA PHE A 31 -24.72 -35.04 11.98
C PHE A 31 -24.27 -34.24 13.21
N ASN A 32 -24.34 -34.84 14.39
CA ASN A 32 -23.97 -34.18 15.63
C ASN A 32 -22.50 -33.74 15.67
N ALA A 33 -21.58 -34.57 15.17
CA ALA A 33 -20.17 -34.18 15.02
C ALA A 33 -19.94 -33.02 14.09
N MET A 34 -20.69 -32.97 12.97
CA MET A 34 -20.59 -31.88 11.98
C MET A 34 -21.18 -30.58 12.54
N MET A 35 -22.29 -30.64 13.23
CA MET A 35 -22.96 -29.47 13.81
C MET A 35 -22.30 -28.99 15.11
N GLY A 36 -21.46 -29.79 15.75
CA GLY A 36 -20.90 -29.46 17.06
C GLY A 36 -21.97 -29.42 18.16
N ALA A 37 -23.06 -30.15 17.96
CA ALA A 37 -24.22 -30.20 18.89
C ALA A 37 -24.57 -31.64 19.25
N ASN A 38 -25.47 -31.81 20.20
CA ASN A 38 -25.93 -33.11 20.64
C ASN A 38 -27.47 -33.19 20.53
N ILE A 39 -27.95 -33.23 19.27
CA ILE A 39 -29.36 -33.23 18.93
C ILE A 39 -29.87 -34.66 19.02
N SER A 40 -31.00 -34.83 19.74
CA SER A 40 -31.54 -36.16 20.01
C SER A 40 -32.17 -36.80 18.77
N ARG A 41 -32.15 -38.15 18.73
CA ARG A 41 -32.81 -38.92 17.66
C ARG A 41 -34.28 -38.54 17.53
N ASP A 42 -35.03 -38.43 18.65
CA ASP A 42 -36.44 -38.13 18.63
C ASP A 42 -36.74 -36.78 18.01
N PHE A 43 -35.95 -35.78 18.29
CA PHE A 43 -36.07 -34.47 17.65
C PHE A 43 -35.82 -34.53 16.12
N ILE A 44 -34.80 -35.27 15.69
CA ILE A 44 -34.47 -35.44 14.27
C ILE A 44 -35.63 -36.11 13.54
N VAL A 45 -36.17 -37.20 14.12
CA VAL A 45 -37.33 -37.93 13.58
C VAL A 45 -38.57 -37.04 13.50
N GLU A 46 -38.86 -36.29 14.56
CA GLU A 46 -39.99 -35.35 14.60
C GLU A 46 -39.86 -34.30 13.47
N ILE A 47 -38.71 -33.65 13.33
CA ILE A 47 -38.51 -32.60 12.38
C ILE A 47 -38.61 -33.11 10.93
N LEU A 48 -37.94 -34.20 10.61
CA LEU A 48 -38.01 -34.78 9.25
C LEU A 48 -39.41 -35.23 8.93
N GLY A 49 -40.16 -35.80 9.90
CA GLY A 49 -41.56 -36.16 9.75
C GLY A 49 -42.47 -34.93 9.46
N ARG A 50 -42.23 -33.81 10.20
CA ARG A 50 -42.97 -32.55 9.99
C ARG A 50 -42.70 -31.94 8.59
N LEU A 51 -41.51 -32.22 8.03
CA LEU A 51 -41.14 -31.77 6.65
C LEU A 51 -41.74 -32.71 5.55
N GLY A 52 -42.45 -33.74 5.96
CA GLY A 52 -43.10 -34.69 5.04
C GLY A 52 -42.23 -35.86 4.62
N CYS A 53 -41.03 -36.00 5.23
CA CYS A 53 -40.21 -37.18 5.00
C CYS A 53 -40.77 -38.39 5.72
N LYS A 54 -40.70 -39.57 5.07
CA LYS A 54 -40.93 -40.85 5.75
C LYS A 54 -39.63 -41.26 6.43
N VAL A 55 -39.69 -41.49 7.78
CA VAL A 55 -38.53 -41.84 8.57
C VAL A 55 -38.74 -43.21 9.19
N GLU A 56 -37.81 -44.12 8.96
CA GLU A 56 -37.81 -45.48 9.49
C GLU A 56 -36.49 -45.75 10.22
N ASP A 57 -36.44 -46.80 11.01
CA ASP A 57 -35.19 -47.24 11.64
C ASP A 57 -34.18 -47.65 10.56
N GLY A 58 -32.92 -47.27 10.69
CA GLY A 58 -31.84 -47.68 9.84
C GLY A 58 -31.29 -49.08 10.14
N GLU A 59 -30.12 -49.37 9.60
CA GLU A 59 -29.44 -50.65 9.82
C GLU A 59 -28.98 -50.85 11.25
N ASP A 60 -28.75 -49.74 11.97
CA ASP A 60 -28.33 -49.73 13.36
C ASP A 60 -29.03 -48.60 14.17
N ALA A 61 -28.78 -48.55 15.48
CA ALA A 61 -29.38 -47.55 16.37
C ALA A 61 -28.94 -46.09 16.05
N ASP A 62 -27.84 -45.93 15.37
CA ASP A 62 -27.22 -44.63 15.01
C ASP A 62 -27.63 -44.09 13.65
N THR A 63 -28.44 -44.85 12.90
CA THR A 63 -28.90 -44.50 11.58
C THR A 63 -30.41 -44.44 11.43
N LEU A 64 -30.89 -43.64 10.49
CA LEU A 64 -32.27 -43.56 10.07
C LEU A 64 -32.36 -43.75 8.56
N ALA A 65 -33.32 -44.53 8.08
CA ALA A 65 -33.70 -44.58 6.66
C ALA A 65 -34.75 -43.50 6.39
N VAL A 66 -34.41 -42.54 5.57
CA VAL A 66 -35.27 -41.38 5.29
C VAL A 66 -35.62 -41.37 3.82
N THR A 67 -36.92 -41.34 3.54
CA THR A 67 -37.45 -41.16 2.19
C THR A 67 -37.94 -39.71 2.03
N SER A 68 -37.33 -38.97 1.12
CA SER A 68 -37.69 -37.60 0.81
C SER A 68 -38.91 -37.56 -0.12
N PRO A 69 -39.93 -36.71 0.17
CA PRO A 69 -41.10 -36.66 -0.67
C PRO A 69 -40.81 -36.01 -2.04
N THR A 70 -41.55 -36.40 -3.06
CA THR A 70 -41.35 -35.93 -4.45
C THR A 70 -41.52 -34.42 -4.65
N PHE A 71 -42.22 -33.71 -3.76
CA PHE A 71 -42.34 -32.25 -3.78
C PHE A 71 -41.14 -31.51 -3.17
N ARG A 72 -40.11 -32.24 -2.65
CA ARG A 72 -38.86 -31.71 -2.16
C ARG A 72 -37.68 -32.24 -2.99
N PRO A 73 -37.58 -31.80 -4.26
CA PRO A 73 -36.49 -32.21 -5.15
C PRO A 73 -35.12 -31.65 -4.73
N ASP A 74 -35.09 -30.75 -3.76
CA ASP A 74 -33.95 -30.12 -3.15
C ASP A 74 -33.25 -30.99 -2.08
N LEU A 75 -33.86 -32.16 -1.72
CA LEU A 75 -33.34 -33.08 -0.70
C LEU A 75 -32.77 -34.39 -1.29
N PRO A 76 -31.83 -34.37 -2.23
CA PRO A 76 -31.27 -35.60 -2.84
C PRO A 76 -30.11 -36.22 -2.08
N ARG A 77 -29.60 -35.59 -1.01
CA ARG A 77 -28.39 -36.03 -0.28
C ARG A 77 -28.59 -35.97 1.23
N GLU A 78 -27.82 -36.78 1.95
CA GLU A 78 -27.82 -36.79 3.42
C GLU A 78 -27.58 -35.38 4.03
N ILE A 79 -26.69 -34.60 3.45
CA ILE A 79 -26.35 -33.26 3.95
C ILE A 79 -27.54 -32.29 3.84
N ASP A 80 -28.39 -32.45 2.86
CA ASP A 80 -29.59 -31.62 2.65
C ASP A 80 -30.60 -31.87 3.79
N LEU A 81 -30.68 -33.11 4.28
CA LEU A 81 -31.46 -33.44 5.49
C LEU A 81 -30.83 -32.82 6.77
N TYR A 82 -29.52 -32.76 6.84
CA TYR A 82 -28.81 -32.08 7.93
C TYR A 82 -29.15 -30.60 8.01
N GLU A 83 -29.17 -29.94 6.86
CA GLU A 83 -29.55 -28.53 6.73
C GLU A 83 -30.98 -28.31 7.27
N GLU A 84 -31.93 -29.13 6.88
CA GLU A 84 -33.32 -29.02 7.30
C GLU A 84 -33.50 -29.20 8.80
N VAL A 85 -32.84 -30.21 9.40
CA VAL A 85 -32.87 -30.41 10.84
C VAL A 85 -32.26 -29.24 11.57
N LEU A 86 -31.10 -28.77 11.10
CA LEU A 86 -30.39 -27.65 11.72
C LEU A 86 -31.19 -26.34 11.62
N ARG A 87 -31.80 -26.07 10.47
CA ARG A 87 -32.62 -24.89 10.24
C ARG A 87 -33.79 -24.80 11.20
N LEU A 88 -34.42 -25.92 11.52
CA LEU A 88 -35.56 -25.97 12.45
C LEU A 88 -35.13 -26.14 13.92
N TYR A 89 -33.94 -26.66 14.18
CA TYR A 89 -33.32 -26.63 15.51
C TYR A 89 -32.99 -25.21 15.95
N GLY A 90 -32.49 -24.40 15.02
CA GLY A 90 -32.04 -23.04 15.24
C GLY A 90 -30.53 -22.93 15.39
N MET A 91 -29.88 -22.16 14.50
CA MET A 91 -28.42 -21.97 14.56
C MET A 91 -27.96 -21.19 15.78
N ASP A 92 -28.83 -20.42 16.41
CA ASP A 92 -28.63 -19.71 17.67
C ASP A 92 -28.52 -20.63 18.90
N GLN A 93 -28.97 -21.88 18.77
CA GLN A 93 -28.82 -22.92 19.79
C GLN A 93 -27.44 -23.59 19.80
N ILE A 94 -26.64 -23.35 18.75
CA ILE A 94 -25.29 -23.91 18.63
C ILE A 94 -24.28 -22.95 19.26
N GLU A 95 -23.55 -23.45 20.22
CA GLU A 95 -22.53 -22.67 20.93
C GLU A 95 -21.37 -22.30 19.96
N ALA A 96 -21.04 -21.02 19.91
CA ALA A 96 -19.90 -20.55 19.15
C ALA A 96 -18.59 -21.03 19.81
N THR A 97 -17.82 -21.83 19.09
CA THR A 97 -16.53 -22.35 19.54
C THR A 97 -15.39 -21.78 18.73
N LEU A 98 -14.25 -21.58 19.39
CA LEU A 98 -13.02 -21.23 18.68
C LEU A 98 -12.42 -22.51 18.07
N PRO A 99 -11.87 -22.43 16.83
CA PRO A 99 -11.17 -23.55 16.24
C PRO A 99 -10.05 -24.03 17.17
N GLY A 100 -10.16 -25.24 17.69
CA GLY A 100 -9.15 -25.83 18.55
C GLY A 100 -7.92 -26.24 17.73
N GLY A 101 -6.74 -25.83 18.16
CA GLY A 101 -5.48 -26.25 17.59
C GLY A 101 -4.38 -26.30 18.64
N ARG A 102 -3.65 -27.41 18.72
CA ARG A 102 -2.51 -27.50 19.63
C ARG A 102 -1.42 -26.52 19.21
N GLY A 103 -1.29 -25.41 19.98
CA GLY A 103 -0.07 -24.60 20.02
C GLY A 103 0.31 -23.82 18.75
N ARG A 104 -0.62 -23.55 17.83
CA ARG A 104 -0.35 -22.63 16.71
C ARG A 104 -0.80 -21.23 17.08
N PHE A 105 0.12 -20.46 17.62
CA PHE A 105 -0.07 -19.02 17.69
C PHE A 105 0.10 -18.46 16.27
N GLY A 106 -0.86 -17.67 15.82
CA GLY A 106 -0.70 -16.92 14.57
C GLY A 106 0.51 -15.98 14.69
N THR A 107 1.40 -16.01 13.72
CA THR A 107 2.51 -15.07 13.63
C THR A 107 2.28 -14.14 12.44
N VAL A 108 2.57 -12.85 12.63
CA VAL A 108 2.58 -11.89 11.53
C VAL A 108 3.85 -12.10 10.72
N SER A 109 3.73 -12.28 9.41
CA SER A 109 4.90 -12.42 8.53
C SER A 109 5.70 -11.11 8.48
N HIS A 110 6.97 -11.17 8.08
CA HIS A 110 7.78 -9.97 7.87
C HIS A 110 7.12 -9.01 6.87
N GLU A 111 6.63 -9.54 5.76
CA GLU A 111 5.88 -8.79 4.75
C GLU A 111 4.68 -8.04 5.36
N GLN A 112 3.82 -8.75 6.11
CA GLN A 112 2.66 -8.13 6.75
C GLN A 112 3.07 -7.09 7.79
N HIS A 113 4.16 -7.33 8.52
CA HIS A 113 4.69 -6.36 9.48
C HIS A 113 5.17 -5.09 8.79
N VAL A 114 5.87 -5.21 7.65
CA VAL A 114 6.31 -4.05 6.85
C VAL A 114 5.10 -3.30 6.30
N LYS A 115 4.11 -3.98 5.71
CA LYS A 115 2.87 -3.37 5.21
C LYS A 115 2.11 -2.61 6.30
N ASN A 116 2.00 -3.18 7.49
CA ASN A 116 1.38 -2.49 8.62
C ASN A 116 2.15 -1.22 9.00
N LYS A 117 3.48 -1.28 9.08
CA LYS A 117 4.32 -0.11 9.34
C LYS A 117 4.20 0.96 8.25
N VAL A 118 4.14 0.57 6.98
CA VAL A 118 3.89 1.50 5.86
C VAL A 118 2.57 2.22 6.07
N ASN A 119 1.48 1.49 6.33
CA ASN A 119 0.16 2.07 6.60
C ASN A 119 0.18 3.03 7.78
N ASP A 120 0.74 2.61 8.90
CA ASP A 120 0.79 3.44 10.12
C ASP A 120 1.59 4.73 9.88
N THR A 121 2.72 4.62 9.18
CA THR A 121 3.58 5.78 8.87
C THR A 121 2.89 6.77 7.95
N LEU A 122 2.27 6.30 6.86
CA LEU A 122 1.62 7.19 5.89
C LEU A 122 0.39 7.88 6.51
N ARG A 123 -0.39 7.15 7.30
CA ARG A 123 -1.49 7.75 8.07
C ARG A 123 -1.00 8.78 9.08
N ALA A 124 0.12 8.52 9.76
CA ALA A 124 0.75 9.47 10.66
C ALA A 124 1.29 10.72 9.93
N CYS A 125 1.64 10.60 8.64
CA CYS A 125 1.96 11.72 7.76
C CYS A 125 0.73 12.46 7.22
N GLY A 126 -0.49 12.08 7.63
CA GLY A 126 -1.75 12.72 7.23
C GLY A 126 -2.34 12.21 5.92
N MET A 127 -1.82 11.10 5.37
CA MET A 127 -2.34 10.52 4.14
C MET A 127 -3.50 9.56 4.42
N ASN A 128 -4.43 9.46 3.48
CA ASN A 128 -5.57 8.55 3.52
C ASN A 128 -5.35 7.39 2.55
N GLU A 129 -5.62 6.17 3.01
CA GLU A 129 -5.60 4.99 2.16
C GLU A 129 -6.77 5.01 1.19
N THR A 130 -6.50 4.63 -0.05
CA THR A 130 -7.53 4.44 -1.07
C THR A 130 -7.28 3.14 -1.83
N MET A 131 -8.30 2.60 -2.44
CA MET A 131 -8.22 1.45 -3.34
C MET A 131 -8.87 1.81 -4.67
N THR A 132 -8.08 1.75 -5.73
CA THR A 132 -8.54 2.01 -7.07
C THR A 132 -8.65 0.72 -7.88
N TYR A 133 -9.40 0.76 -9.00
CA TYR A 133 -9.55 -0.42 -9.85
C TYR A 133 -8.23 -0.86 -10.46
N SER A 134 -8.03 -2.18 -10.53
CA SER A 134 -6.91 -2.78 -11.25
C SER A 134 -7.09 -2.78 -12.77
N PHE A 135 -8.30 -2.47 -13.25
CA PHE A 135 -8.60 -2.31 -14.67
C PHE A 135 -8.33 -0.88 -15.10
N ALA A 136 -7.77 -0.74 -16.29
CA ALA A 136 -7.21 0.50 -16.80
C ALA A 136 -7.54 0.69 -18.28
N GLU A 137 -7.40 1.93 -18.73
CA GLU A 137 -7.45 2.28 -20.15
C GLU A 137 -6.07 2.04 -20.78
N PRO A 138 -5.98 1.51 -22.01
CA PRO A 138 -4.69 1.29 -22.68
C PRO A 138 -3.80 2.54 -22.80
N SER A 139 -4.41 3.72 -22.89
CA SER A 139 -3.71 5.02 -23.03
C SER A 139 -3.15 5.59 -21.71
N GLU A 140 -3.41 4.98 -20.55
CA GLU A 140 -3.05 5.56 -19.23
C GLU A 140 -1.56 5.82 -19.08
N ILE A 141 -0.74 4.90 -19.56
CA ILE A 141 0.73 5.02 -19.46
C ILE A 141 1.25 6.19 -20.31
N GLU A 142 0.70 6.34 -21.52
CA GLU A 142 1.02 7.46 -22.40
C GLU A 142 0.53 8.80 -21.82
N ARG A 143 -0.71 8.84 -21.32
CA ARG A 143 -1.29 10.03 -20.66
C ARG A 143 -0.49 10.44 -19.41
N LEU A 144 0.00 9.47 -18.63
CA LEU A 144 0.88 9.74 -17.50
C LEU A 144 2.31 10.08 -17.94
N ARG A 145 2.65 9.87 -19.21
CA ARG A 145 4.00 10.09 -19.78
C ARG A 145 5.07 9.17 -19.14
N LEU A 146 4.69 8.00 -18.63
CA LEU A 146 5.67 7.03 -18.14
C LEU A 146 6.58 6.56 -19.28
N PRO A 147 7.89 6.33 -19.00
CA PRO A 147 8.78 5.74 -19.99
C PRO A 147 8.25 4.36 -20.42
N LEU A 148 8.06 4.16 -21.71
CA LEU A 148 7.62 2.88 -22.26
C LEU A 148 8.76 1.85 -22.30
N GLU A 149 10.00 2.33 -22.37
CA GLU A 149 11.20 1.49 -22.41
C GLU A 149 11.36 0.73 -21.09
N GLY A 150 11.40 -0.60 -21.18
CA GLY A 150 11.53 -1.47 -20.02
C GLY A 150 10.26 -1.68 -19.19
N LEU A 151 9.16 -0.99 -19.49
CA LEU A 151 7.90 -1.15 -18.76
C LEU A 151 7.25 -2.53 -19.02
N GLY A 152 7.38 -3.07 -20.23
CA GLY A 152 6.70 -4.29 -20.68
C GLY A 152 5.32 -4.01 -21.25
N GLN A 153 4.72 -5.03 -21.85
CA GLN A 153 3.39 -4.91 -22.46
C GLN A 153 2.29 -4.95 -21.38
N ALA A 154 1.20 -4.22 -21.62
CA ALA A 154 0.00 -4.32 -20.81
C ALA A 154 -0.67 -5.70 -20.97
N VAL A 155 -1.39 -6.13 -19.95
CA VAL A 155 -2.20 -7.36 -19.96
C VAL A 155 -3.60 -7.01 -20.43
N GLU A 156 -3.98 -7.50 -21.60
CA GLU A 156 -5.33 -7.30 -22.13
C GLU A 156 -6.35 -8.24 -21.48
N LEU A 157 -7.56 -7.76 -21.23
CA LEU A 157 -8.66 -8.56 -20.73
C LEU A 157 -9.38 -9.25 -21.91
N LEU A 158 -9.72 -10.53 -21.74
CA LEU A 158 -10.43 -11.30 -22.77
C LEU A 158 -11.85 -10.77 -23.03
N ASN A 159 -12.52 -10.27 -22.00
CA ASN A 159 -13.91 -9.78 -22.04
C ASN A 159 -14.06 -8.51 -21.19
N PRO A 160 -13.51 -7.37 -21.64
CA PRO A 160 -13.61 -6.13 -20.90
C PRO A 160 -15.08 -5.63 -20.84
N MET A 161 -15.44 -4.99 -19.74
CA MET A 161 -16.78 -4.39 -19.57
C MET A 161 -16.98 -3.16 -20.48
N ASN A 162 -15.92 -2.40 -20.70
CA ASN A 162 -15.86 -1.22 -21.57
C ASN A 162 -14.42 -0.99 -22.06
N ALA A 163 -14.24 -0.07 -23.00
CA ALA A 163 -12.93 0.25 -23.56
C ALA A 163 -11.98 0.92 -22.55
N GLU A 164 -12.53 1.66 -21.59
CA GLU A 164 -11.78 2.36 -20.55
C GLU A 164 -11.23 1.41 -19.46
N GLN A 165 -11.65 0.15 -19.47
CA GLN A 165 -11.26 -0.89 -18.51
C GLN A 165 -10.87 -2.18 -19.24
N SER A 166 -10.08 -2.05 -20.30
CA SER A 166 -9.74 -3.18 -21.19
C SER A 166 -8.38 -3.80 -20.94
N VAL A 167 -7.55 -3.18 -20.10
CA VAL A 167 -6.24 -3.72 -19.71
C VAL A 167 -6.08 -3.71 -18.19
N MET A 168 -5.06 -4.45 -17.71
CA MET A 168 -4.63 -4.38 -16.32
C MET A 168 -3.66 -3.22 -16.13
N ARG A 169 -3.79 -2.49 -15.01
CA ARG A 169 -2.93 -1.33 -14.67
C ARG A 169 -1.46 -1.70 -14.55
N GLN A 170 -0.59 -0.84 -15.05
CA GLN A 170 0.87 -0.93 -14.95
C GLN A 170 1.47 0.07 -13.94
N SER A 171 0.68 1.03 -13.48
CA SER A 171 0.97 1.99 -12.41
C SER A 171 -0.29 2.23 -11.58
N ILE A 172 -0.13 2.65 -10.33
CA ILE A 172 -1.24 3.02 -9.43
C ILE A 172 -1.57 4.51 -9.60
N ILE A 173 -0.62 5.32 -10.02
CA ILE A 173 -0.76 6.79 -10.13
C ILE A 173 -1.98 7.25 -10.95
N PRO A 174 -2.32 6.63 -12.09
CA PRO A 174 -3.53 7.02 -12.85
C PRO A 174 -4.81 6.94 -12.02
N GLY A 175 -4.98 5.88 -11.23
CA GLY A 175 -6.12 5.72 -10.34
C GLY A 175 -6.18 6.78 -9.25
N LEU A 176 -5.02 7.12 -8.66
CA LEU A 176 -4.90 8.19 -7.68
C LEU A 176 -5.22 9.56 -8.28
N LEU A 177 -4.74 9.86 -9.50
CA LEU A 177 -5.04 11.13 -10.18
C LEU A 177 -6.53 11.28 -10.49
N ARG A 178 -7.22 10.21 -10.92
CA ARG A 178 -8.68 10.24 -11.07
C ARG A 178 -9.38 10.53 -9.75
N SER A 179 -8.88 9.96 -8.65
CA SER A 179 -9.40 10.23 -7.31
C SER A 179 -9.15 11.69 -6.89
N VAL A 180 -7.99 12.25 -7.21
CA VAL A 180 -7.68 13.67 -6.98
C VAL A 180 -8.65 14.57 -7.75
N ALA A 181 -8.80 14.37 -9.06
CA ALA A 181 -9.72 15.15 -9.90
C ALA A 181 -11.17 15.04 -9.41
N HIS A 182 -11.61 13.83 -9.06
CA HIS A 182 -12.95 13.60 -8.52
C HIS A 182 -13.24 14.40 -7.24
N ASN A 183 -12.27 14.47 -6.32
CA ASN A 183 -12.39 15.21 -5.08
C ASN A 183 -12.29 16.72 -5.32
N GLN A 184 -11.36 17.19 -6.16
CA GLN A 184 -11.23 18.60 -6.53
C GLN A 184 -12.52 19.16 -7.15
N ASN A 185 -13.17 18.39 -8.04
CA ASN A 185 -14.45 18.74 -8.66
C ASN A 185 -15.60 18.83 -7.65
N ARG A 186 -15.43 18.30 -6.42
CA ARG A 186 -16.38 18.39 -5.30
C ARG A 186 -15.95 19.40 -4.24
N GLY A 187 -14.96 20.24 -4.54
CA GLY A 187 -14.50 21.31 -3.68
C GLY A 187 -13.50 20.91 -2.59
N VAL A 188 -13.06 19.65 -2.55
CA VAL A 188 -11.96 19.22 -1.66
C VAL A 188 -10.64 19.67 -2.28
N LYS A 189 -9.92 20.56 -1.62
CA LYS A 189 -8.72 21.20 -2.16
C LYS A 189 -7.43 20.48 -1.73
N ASN A 190 -7.36 20.05 -0.48
CA ASN A 190 -6.17 19.42 0.10
C ASN A 190 -6.38 17.91 0.14
N ILE A 191 -5.63 17.19 -0.65
CA ILE A 191 -5.83 15.77 -0.92
C ILE A 191 -4.50 15.05 -0.76
N GLN A 192 -4.44 14.09 0.16
CA GLN A 192 -3.28 13.25 0.43
C GLN A 192 -3.76 11.80 0.40
N LEU A 193 -3.46 11.10 -0.70
CA LEU A 193 -3.90 9.72 -0.89
C LEU A 193 -2.70 8.80 -1.10
N TYR A 194 -2.81 7.57 -0.63
CA TYR A 194 -1.89 6.50 -0.96
C TYR A 194 -2.63 5.19 -1.21
N GLU A 195 -1.99 4.30 -1.95
CA GLU A 195 -2.47 2.95 -2.20
C GLU A 195 -1.30 1.96 -2.21
N MET A 196 -1.48 0.83 -1.53
CA MET A 196 -0.67 -0.36 -1.73
C MET A 196 -1.45 -1.33 -2.60
N GLY A 197 -0.92 -1.66 -3.77
CA GLY A 197 -1.65 -2.48 -4.71
C GLY A 197 -0.75 -3.17 -5.73
N ARG A 198 -1.35 -4.07 -6.50
CA ARG A 198 -0.67 -4.79 -7.57
C ARG A 198 -0.77 -4.08 -8.89
N VAL A 199 0.32 -4.16 -9.65
CA VAL A 199 0.42 -3.78 -11.05
C VAL A 199 0.81 -5.00 -11.87
N PHE A 200 0.48 -5.00 -13.16
CA PHE A 200 0.51 -6.20 -13.98
C PHE A 200 1.25 -5.96 -15.29
N PHE A 201 2.08 -6.93 -15.67
CA PHE A 201 2.85 -6.89 -16.91
C PHE A 201 2.69 -8.20 -17.64
N ALA A 202 2.52 -8.17 -18.97
CA ALA A 202 2.49 -9.36 -19.77
C ALA A 202 3.83 -10.11 -19.65
N HIS A 203 3.76 -11.43 -19.66
CA HIS A 203 4.92 -12.29 -19.53
C HIS A 203 4.99 -13.21 -20.75
N GLU A 204 5.93 -12.94 -21.65
CA GLU A 204 6.10 -13.75 -22.87
C GLU A 204 6.21 -15.24 -22.52
N GLY A 205 5.46 -16.06 -23.25
CA GLY A 205 5.44 -17.52 -23.10
C GLY A 205 4.75 -18.05 -21.85
N LYS A 206 4.17 -17.21 -20.99
CA LYS A 206 3.42 -17.66 -19.81
C LYS A 206 1.97 -17.19 -19.86
N LYS A 207 1.05 -18.05 -19.40
CA LYS A 207 -0.39 -17.72 -19.31
C LYS A 207 -0.71 -16.71 -18.19
N LYS A 208 0.13 -16.64 -17.14
CA LYS A 208 -0.07 -15.74 -16.01
C LYS A 208 0.79 -14.50 -16.19
N PRO A 209 0.25 -13.29 -15.93
CA PRO A 209 1.03 -12.06 -15.93
C PRO A 209 2.08 -12.08 -14.83
N LYS A 210 3.05 -11.20 -14.95
CA LYS A 210 3.96 -10.84 -13.87
C LYS A 210 3.26 -9.79 -13.02
N GLU A 211 2.99 -10.11 -11.78
CA GLU A 211 2.45 -9.19 -10.79
C GLU A 211 3.59 -8.57 -9.98
N ARG A 212 3.46 -7.30 -9.62
CA ARG A 212 4.36 -6.61 -8.68
C ARG A 212 3.53 -5.79 -7.70
N GLU A 213 3.90 -5.83 -6.45
CA GLU A 213 3.30 -4.95 -5.45
C GLU A 213 3.99 -3.60 -5.43
N LYS A 214 3.21 -2.55 -5.46
CA LYS A 214 3.66 -1.16 -5.43
C LYS A 214 3.01 -0.42 -4.27
N LEU A 215 3.74 0.57 -3.77
CA LEU A 215 3.24 1.63 -2.93
C LEU A 215 3.25 2.92 -3.75
N ALA A 216 2.11 3.57 -3.88
CA ALA A 216 2.03 4.88 -4.54
C ALA A 216 1.31 5.88 -3.66
N GLY A 217 1.64 7.15 -3.82
CA GLY A 217 0.94 8.24 -3.13
C GLY A 217 0.96 9.53 -3.93
N VAL A 218 -0.02 10.38 -3.63
CA VAL A 218 -0.17 11.71 -4.21
C VAL A 218 -0.50 12.73 -3.14
N LEU A 219 0.07 13.93 -3.26
CA LEU A 219 -0.19 15.11 -2.44
C LEU A 219 -0.61 16.24 -3.38
N ALA A 220 -1.80 16.79 -3.19
CA ALA A 220 -2.35 17.88 -3.99
C ALA A 220 -2.98 18.95 -3.09
N GLY A 221 -2.92 20.21 -3.52
CA GLY A 221 -3.41 21.35 -2.75
C GLY A 221 -2.33 21.95 -1.87
N ALA A 222 -2.66 22.27 -0.63
CA ALA A 222 -1.77 22.93 0.33
C ALA A 222 -1.53 22.06 1.57
N VAL A 223 -0.34 22.19 2.14
CA VAL A 223 0.04 21.56 3.43
C VAL A 223 -0.91 21.98 4.55
N ARG A 224 -1.37 23.24 4.48
CA ARG A 224 -2.30 23.84 5.44
C ARG A 224 -3.27 24.77 4.72
N ASP A 225 -4.49 24.82 5.21
CA ASP A 225 -5.46 25.81 4.79
C ASP A 225 -5.00 27.23 5.15
N ALA A 226 -5.49 28.23 4.40
CA ALA A 226 -5.24 29.62 4.70
C ALA A 226 -5.74 29.97 6.10
N GLY A 227 -4.85 30.43 6.95
CA GLY A 227 -5.16 30.95 8.28
C GLY A 227 -5.14 32.49 8.30
N TRP A 228 -5.56 33.08 9.42
CA TRP A 228 -5.50 34.53 9.61
C TRP A 228 -4.06 35.06 9.68
N ASN A 229 -3.10 34.21 10.04
CA ASN A 229 -1.69 34.56 10.24
C ASN A 229 -0.73 33.93 9.19
N GLU A 230 -1.23 33.03 8.36
CA GLU A 230 -0.40 32.33 7.36
C GLU A 230 -1.13 32.17 6.03
N ALA A 231 -0.41 32.35 4.95
CA ALA A 231 -0.88 31.99 3.61
C ALA A 231 -0.80 30.48 3.39
N PRO A 232 -1.67 29.88 2.55
CA PRO A 232 -1.56 28.49 2.20
C PRO A 232 -0.26 28.25 1.43
N ALA A 233 0.48 27.22 1.81
CA ALA A 233 1.66 26.76 1.08
C ALA A 233 1.28 25.53 0.25
N PRO A 234 1.43 25.53 -1.07
CA PRO A 234 1.18 24.35 -1.88
C PRO A 234 2.17 23.26 -1.52
N TYR A 235 1.74 22.00 -1.70
CA TYR A 235 2.67 20.87 -1.63
C TYR A 235 3.74 20.99 -2.69
N ASP A 236 4.99 20.69 -2.33
CA ASP A 236 6.12 20.67 -3.22
C ASP A 236 6.90 19.34 -3.16
N PHE A 237 7.97 19.25 -3.94
CA PHE A 237 8.86 18.08 -3.96
C PHE A 237 9.35 17.68 -2.57
N PHE A 238 9.66 18.65 -1.69
CA PHE A 238 10.23 18.36 -0.38
C PHE A 238 9.21 17.76 0.58
N ASP A 239 7.93 18.06 0.42
CA ASP A 239 6.86 17.42 1.20
C ASP A 239 6.76 15.93 0.88
N GLY A 240 6.73 15.58 -0.43
CA GLY A 240 6.74 14.17 -0.85
C GLY A 240 8.00 13.43 -0.41
N LYS A 241 9.16 14.08 -0.54
CA LYS A 241 10.44 13.55 -0.05
C LYS A 241 10.41 13.35 1.46
N GLY A 242 9.86 14.28 2.22
CA GLY A 242 9.73 14.20 3.68
C GLY A 242 8.87 13.02 4.14
N VAL A 243 7.77 12.72 3.43
CA VAL A 243 6.96 11.51 3.66
C VAL A 243 7.82 10.25 3.49
N LEU A 244 8.62 10.17 2.41
CA LEU A 244 9.48 9.02 2.16
C LEU A 244 10.67 8.93 3.13
N GLU A 245 11.19 10.04 3.61
CA GLU A 245 12.22 10.06 4.68
C GLU A 245 11.66 9.55 6.01
N ASN A 246 10.42 9.90 6.35
CA ASN A 246 9.73 9.34 7.50
C ASN A 246 9.53 7.82 7.35
N LEU A 247 9.06 7.39 6.19
CA LEU A 247 8.90 5.97 5.88
C LEU A 247 10.22 5.21 6.00
N ALA A 248 11.29 5.75 5.42
CA ALA A 248 12.62 5.16 5.49
C ALA A 248 13.12 5.01 6.93
N ARG A 249 12.85 6.01 7.78
CA ARG A 249 13.20 6.00 9.20
C ARG A 249 12.43 4.94 9.95
N GLU A 250 11.13 4.83 9.74
CA GLU A 250 10.28 3.85 10.43
C GLU A 250 10.58 2.41 10.01
N LEU A 251 10.89 2.18 8.74
CA LEU A 251 11.32 0.88 8.22
C LEU A 251 12.80 0.57 8.50
N ALA A 252 13.53 1.47 9.16
CA ALA A 252 14.97 1.37 9.42
C ALA A 252 15.80 1.04 8.16
N LEU A 253 15.45 1.68 7.02
CA LEU A 253 16.13 1.43 5.75
C LEU A 253 17.58 1.87 5.80
N PRO A 254 18.55 1.04 5.37
CA PRO A 254 19.96 1.39 5.40
C PRO A 254 20.34 2.34 4.26
N LYS A 255 21.20 3.33 4.53
CA LYS A 255 21.87 4.17 3.52
C LYS A 255 20.90 4.71 2.45
N VAL A 256 19.83 5.35 2.89
CA VAL A 256 18.84 5.98 2.00
C VAL A 256 19.45 7.19 1.31
N ARG A 257 19.20 7.31 0.01
CA ARG A 257 19.67 8.41 -0.83
C ARG A 257 18.57 8.80 -1.82
N PHE A 258 18.56 10.07 -2.21
CA PHE A 258 17.71 10.60 -3.27
C PHE A 258 18.60 11.14 -4.39
N LYS A 259 18.59 10.43 -5.53
CA LYS A 259 19.34 10.82 -6.73
C LYS A 259 18.42 11.62 -7.64
N ALA A 260 18.81 12.83 -8.03
CA ALA A 260 18.05 13.62 -9.00
C ALA A 260 17.87 12.83 -10.31
N LEU A 261 16.66 12.89 -10.88
CA LEU A 261 16.34 12.31 -12.18
C LEU A 261 16.34 13.38 -13.24
N ALA A 262 16.92 13.07 -14.40
CA ALA A 262 16.88 13.92 -15.58
C ALA A 262 15.49 13.88 -16.26
N ALA A 263 15.20 14.87 -17.10
CA ALA A 263 13.90 14.98 -17.75
C ALA A 263 13.57 13.81 -18.69
N ASP A 264 14.58 13.21 -19.29
CA ASP A 264 14.47 12.04 -20.17
C ASP A 264 14.35 10.72 -19.39
N GLU A 265 14.94 10.65 -18.18
CA GLU A 265 14.80 9.50 -17.28
C GLU A 265 13.38 9.40 -16.67
N ALA A 266 12.73 10.54 -16.42
CA ALA A 266 11.41 10.61 -15.78
C ALA A 266 10.49 11.66 -16.43
N PRO A 267 10.03 11.44 -17.67
CA PRO A 267 9.23 12.43 -18.42
C PRO A 267 7.83 12.67 -17.82
N GLN A 268 7.37 11.82 -16.91
CA GLN A 268 6.15 12.00 -16.12
C GLN A 268 6.32 13.05 -15.01
N LEU A 269 7.55 13.45 -14.68
CA LEU A 269 7.86 14.37 -13.59
C LEU A 269 8.33 15.73 -14.13
N GLN A 270 8.17 16.74 -13.28
CA GLN A 270 8.66 18.10 -13.57
C GLN A 270 10.20 18.12 -13.47
N PRO A 271 10.92 18.56 -14.52
CA PRO A 271 12.37 18.69 -14.48
C PRO A 271 12.87 19.52 -13.30
N GLY A 272 13.90 19.03 -12.62
CA GLY A 272 14.46 19.67 -11.43
C GLY A 272 13.70 19.43 -10.11
N ARG A 273 12.57 18.71 -10.19
CA ARG A 273 11.73 18.37 -9.04
C ARG A 273 11.40 16.88 -8.99
N ALA A 274 12.40 16.06 -9.30
CA ALA A 274 12.29 14.62 -9.45
C ALA A 274 13.51 13.92 -8.86
N ALA A 275 13.30 12.82 -8.15
CA ALA A 275 14.37 12.01 -7.61
C ALA A 275 14.01 10.52 -7.58
N GLU A 276 15.03 9.69 -7.76
CA GLU A 276 15.00 8.27 -7.47
C GLU A 276 15.36 8.04 -5.99
N MET A 277 14.57 7.25 -5.28
CA MET A 277 14.87 6.81 -3.93
C MET A 277 15.65 5.49 -3.97
N LEU A 278 16.81 5.46 -3.31
CA LEU A 278 17.67 4.28 -3.22
C LEU A 278 17.92 3.89 -1.76
N SER A 279 18.07 2.59 -1.51
CA SER A 279 18.56 2.05 -0.23
C SER A 279 19.68 1.07 -0.49
N GLY A 280 20.86 1.31 0.10
CA GLY A 280 22.04 0.46 -0.11
C GLY A 280 22.47 0.31 -1.58
N GLY A 281 22.11 1.27 -2.45
CA GLY A 281 22.37 1.22 -3.90
C GLY A 281 21.28 0.56 -4.74
N THR A 282 20.25 -0.03 -4.11
CA THR A 282 19.08 -0.60 -4.81
C THR A 282 18.01 0.46 -4.99
N SER A 283 17.47 0.60 -6.20
CA SER A 283 16.33 1.47 -6.49
C SER A 283 15.08 0.97 -5.76
N LEU A 284 14.40 1.87 -5.08
CA LEU A 284 13.11 1.61 -4.45
C LEU A 284 11.95 2.21 -5.26
N GLY A 285 12.23 3.18 -6.12
CA GLY A 285 11.25 3.89 -6.93
C GLY A 285 11.55 5.38 -7.02
N TRP A 286 10.53 6.19 -7.27
CA TRP A 286 10.70 7.61 -7.55
C TRP A 286 9.74 8.49 -6.73
N VAL A 287 10.10 9.77 -6.60
CA VAL A 287 9.28 10.85 -6.03
C VAL A 287 9.49 12.12 -6.84
N GLY A 288 8.45 12.89 -7.05
CA GLY A 288 8.56 14.18 -7.73
C GLY A 288 7.23 14.92 -7.88
N GLU A 289 7.30 16.15 -8.35
CA GLU A 289 6.12 16.82 -8.87
C GLU A 289 5.77 16.24 -10.23
N LEU A 290 4.51 15.88 -10.43
CA LEU A 290 4.05 15.39 -11.74
C LEU A 290 4.11 16.50 -12.77
N HIS A 291 4.49 16.13 -14.00
CA HIS A 291 4.51 17.08 -15.11
C HIS A 291 3.10 17.67 -15.32
N PRO A 292 2.95 19.00 -15.48
CA PRO A 292 1.65 19.65 -15.63
C PRO A 292 0.77 19.05 -16.73
N LEU A 293 1.36 18.62 -17.85
CA LEU A 293 0.63 17.95 -18.92
C LEU A 293 0.10 16.57 -18.51
N ALA A 294 0.83 15.83 -17.65
CA ALA A 294 0.34 14.58 -17.11
C ALA A 294 -0.84 14.82 -16.17
N VAL A 295 -0.75 15.80 -15.27
CA VAL A 295 -1.84 16.15 -14.34
C VAL A 295 -3.08 16.60 -15.12
N ALA A 296 -2.92 17.49 -16.12
CA ALA A 296 -4.02 17.99 -16.95
C ALA A 296 -4.71 16.89 -17.75
N ALA A 297 -3.98 15.84 -18.18
CA ALA A 297 -4.56 14.70 -18.90
C ALA A 297 -5.55 13.88 -18.06
N TYR A 298 -5.57 14.07 -16.73
CA TYR A 298 -6.54 13.45 -15.80
C TYR A 298 -7.54 14.45 -15.21
N ASP A 299 -7.66 15.65 -15.79
CA ASP A 299 -8.55 16.73 -15.32
C ASP A 299 -8.29 17.15 -13.86
N ALA A 300 -7.08 16.93 -13.37
CA ALA A 300 -6.65 17.37 -12.06
C ALA A 300 -5.96 18.73 -12.10
N ALA A 301 -6.01 19.49 -11.02
CA ALA A 301 -5.31 20.76 -10.88
C ALA A 301 -3.90 20.55 -10.35
N ALA A 302 -2.90 21.13 -11.02
CA ALA A 302 -1.51 21.15 -10.59
C ALA A 302 -1.28 22.24 -9.51
N PRO A 303 -0.22 22.13 -8.67
CA PRO A 303 0.76 21.05 -8.64
C PRO A 303 0.23 19.79 -7.96
N VAL A 304 0.74 18.63 -8.34
CA VAL A 304 0.55 17.35 -7.67
C VAL A 304 1.92 16.72 -7.46
N VAL A 305 2.28 16.43 -6.24
CA VAL A 305 3.46 15.64 -5.89
C VAL A 305 3.06 14.18 -5.83
N ALA A 306 3.88 13.30 -6.39
CA ALA A 306 3.60 11.87 -6.39
C ALA A 306 4.86 11.05 -6.10
N PHE A 307 4.65 9.85 -5.64
CA PHE A 307 5.70 8.82 -5.53
C PHE A 307 5.13 7.46 -5.89
N GLU A 308 5.97 6.60 -6.45
CA GLU A 308 5.64 5.19 -6.65
C GLU A 308 6.87 4.33 -6.36
N LEU A 309 6.75 3.42 -5.39
CA LEU A 309 7.82 2.58 -4.88
C LEU A 309 7.51 1.10 -5.11
N ASP A 310 8.55 0.30 -5.27
CA ASP A 310 8.48 -1.15 -5.29
C ASP A 310 8.37 -1.67 -3.86
N LEU A 311 7.20 -2.20 -3.49
CA LEU A 311 6.92 -2.65 -2.12
C LEU A 311 7.77 -3.85 -1.74
N GLU A 312 8.02 -4.78 -2.68
CA GLU A 312 8.90 -5.93 -2.44
C GLU A 312 10.35 -5.50 -2.20
N ALA A 313 10.82 -4.44 -2.89
CA ALA A 313 12.15 -3.89 -2.64
C ALA A 313 12.23 -3.20 -1.27
N LEU A 314 11.18 -2.50 -0.86
CA LEU A 314 11.06 -1.95 0.50
C LEU A 314 11.11 -3.05 1.56
N GLU A 315 10.35 -4.13 1.38
CA GLU A 315 10.31 -5.28 2.30
C GLU A 315 11.68 -5.93 2.47
N ARG A 316 12.40 -6.13 1.35
CA ARG A 316 13.76 -6.69 1.39
C ARG A 316 14.77 -5.78 2.08
N ALA A 317 14.59 -4.46 1.99
CA ALA A 317 15.50 -3.47 2.59
C ALA A 317 15.16 -3.18 4.06
N ALA A 318 13.89 -3.35 4.46
CA ALA A 318 13.40 -3.05 5.80
C ALA A 318 14.07 -3.93 6.87
N ARG A 319 14.38 -3.32 8.01
CA ARG A 319 14.92 -4.00 9.18
C ARG A 319 13.87 -4.09 10.28
N PRO A 320 13.87 -5.15 11.10
CA PRO A 320 12.86 -5.34 12.15
C PRO A 320 12.91 -4.26 13.23
N ALA A 321 14.09 -3.75 13.54
CA ALA A 321 14.31 -2.70 14.52
C ALA A 321 15.54 -1.87 14.16
N ARG A 322 15.63 -0.67 14.73
CA ARG A 322 16.88 0.12 14.76
C ARG A 322 17.79 -0.42 15.85
N ASP A 323 19.09 -0.32 15.62
CA ASP A 323 20.05 -0.57 16.67
C ASP A 323 19.87 0.48 17.79
N TYR A 324 19.95 0.05 19.02
CA TYR A 324 19.93 0.96 20.16
C TYR A 324 21.18 1.84 20.14
N VAL A 325 21.01 3.13 20.33
CA VAL A 325 22.08 4.11 20.50
C VAL A 325 21.90 4.78 21.84
N ASP A 326 22.93 4.76 22.67
CA ASP A 326 22.91 5.43 23.96
C ASP A 326 22.63 6.93 23.84
N VAL A 327 21.89 7.47 24.79
CA VAL A 327 21.69 8.91 24.89
C VAL A 327 23.01 9.57 25.22
N PRO A 328 23.43 10.59 24.42
CA PRO A 328 24.68 11.29 24.69
C PRO A 328 24.67 11.95 26.08
N THR A 329 25.70 11.68 26.89
CA THR A 329 25.84 12.21 28.24
C THR A 329 26.76 13.46 28.30
N PHE A 330 27.55 13.71 27.26
CA PHE A 330 28.44 14.86 27.18
C PHE A 330 27.84 15.98 26.31
N PRO A 331 28.09 17.27 26.63
CA PRO A 331 27.57 18.39 25.87
C PRO A 331 28.17 18.44 24.46
N ALA A 332 27.40 18.93 23.51
CA ALA A 332 27.83 19.19 22.13
C ALA A 332 28.37 20.63 21.99
N VAL A 333 29.23 20.81 20.97
CA VAL A 333 29.65 22.12 20.48
C VAL A 333 28.99 22.31 19.09
N SER A 334 28.24 23.40 18.92
CA SER A 334 27.60 23.74 17.64
C SER A 334 28.40 24.81 16.92
N MET A 335 28.60 24.64 15.61
CA MET A 335 29.29 25.58 14.74
C MET A 335 28.54 25.71 13.42
N ASP A 336 28.39 26.92 12.91
CA ASP A 336 27.81 27.18 11.62
C ASP A 336 28.88 27.47 10.57
N ILE A 337 28.62 27.07 9.33
CA ILE A 337 29.47 27.37 8.19
C ILE A 337 28.66 27.52 6.93
N ALA A 338 29.06 28.46 6.07
CA ALA A 338 28.47 28.60 4.74
C ALA A 338 29.55 28.36 3.66
N PHE A 339 29.23 27.49 2.71
CA PHE A 339 30.07 27.21 1.56
C PHE A 339 29.47 27.84 0.30
N VAL A 340 30.27 28.60 -0.44
CA VAL A 340 29.96 29.03 -1.81
C VAL A 340 30.47 27.95 -2.75
N VAL A 341 29.60 27.43 -3.58
CA VAL A 341 29.88 26.32 -4.52
C VAL A 341 29.24 26.58 -5.87
N ASP A 342 29.71 25.88 -6.90
CA ASP A 342 29.07 25.88 -8.20
C ASP A 342 27.67 25.23 -8.10
N GLU A 343 26.73 25.62 -8.98
CA GLU A 343 25.33 25.19 -8.92
C GLU A 343 25.15 23.66 -9.03
N ASP A 344 26.06 22.98 -9.73
CA ASP A 344 26.05 21.52 -9.91
C ASP A 344 26.54 20.73 -8.67
N VAL A 345 27.22 21.38 -7.73
CA VAL A 345 27.65 20.74 -6.47
C VAL A 345 26.42 20.47 -5.60
N THR A 346 26.12 19.20 -5.40
CA THR A 346 24.94 18.79 -4.65
C THR A 346 25.13 18.87 -3.12
N HIS A 347 24.03 19.07 -2.39
CA HIS A 347 23.99 18.96 -0.93
C HIS A 347 24.59 17.63 -0.45
N GLU A 348 24.20 16.51 -1.09
CA GLU A 348 24.71 15.18 -0.75
C GLU A 348 26.23 15.10 -0.84
N ARG A 349 26.82 15.69 -1.90
CA ARG A 349 28.28 15.70 -2.07
C ARG A 349 28.98 16.45 -0.94
N LEU A 350 28.44 17.60 -0.54
CA LEU A 350 28.99 18.37 0.58
C LEU A 350 28.86 17.62 1.90
N VAL A 351 27.70 17.05 2.22
CA VAL A 351 27.47 16.26 3.44
C VAL A 351 28.40 15.04 3.49
N GLN A 352 28.56 14.31 2.39
CA GLN A 352 29.51 13.19 2.34
C GLN A 352 30.95 13.61 2.63
N CYS A 353 31.38 14.75 2.05
CA CYS A 353 32.70 15.29 2.32
C CYS A 353 32.87 15.74 3.79
N MET A 354 31.87 16.46 4.33
CA MET A 354 31.86 16.91 5.73
C MET A 354 31.89 15.73 6.71
N THR A 355 31.01 14.76 6.54
CA THR A 355 30.92 13.58 7.42
C THR A 355 32.19 12.75 7.36
N SER A 356 32.75 12.51 6.16
CA SER A 356 34.03 11.80 6.00
C SER A 356 35.22 12.54 6.63
N ALA A 357 35.21 13.87 6.57
CA ALA A 357 36.29 14.70 7.06
C ALA A 357 36.21 15.00 8.58
N GLY A 358 34.98 15.18 9.07
CA GLY A 358 34.72 15.44 10.50
C GLY A 358 34.94 14.23 11.39
N GLY A 359 34.91 13.02 10.81
CA GLY A 359 35.23 11.77 11.51
C GLY A 359 34.27 11.52 12.68
N LYS A 360 34.78 10.91 13.76
CA LYS A 360 33.97 10.51 14.92
C LYS A 360 33.43 11.65 15.77
N LEU A 361 33.99 12.85 15.63
CA LEU A 361 33.59 14.01 16.41
C LEU A 361 32.43 14.77 15.80
N LEU A 362 32.22 14.68 14.48
CA LEU A 362 31.09 15.29 13.80
C LEU A 362 29.87 14.37 13.92
N GLU A 363 28.93 14.75 14.80
CA GLU A 363 27.72 13.98 15.12
C GLU A 363 26.60 14.25 14.10
N ASP A 364 26.40 15.52 13.74
CA ASP A 364 25.29 15.92 12.84
C ASP A 364 25.68 17.07 11.90
N VAL A 365 25.06 17.06 10.71
CA VAL A 365 25.21 18.07 9.67
C VAL A 365 23.85 18.44 9.16
N ARG A 366 23.39 19.66 9.43
CA ARG A 366 22.06 20.14 9.02
C ARG A 366 22.18 21.35 8.10
N LEU A 367 21.63 21.25 6.88
CA LEU A 367 21.45 22.39 5.99
C LEU A 367 20.32 23.27 6.53
N PHE A 368 20.55 24.58 6.66
CA PHE A 368 19.51 25.49 7.12
C PHE A 368 19.26 26.67 6.18
N ASP A 369 20.16 26.94 5.20
CA ASP A 369 19.94 27.98 4.21
C ASP A 369 20.60 27.65 2.87
N VAL A 370 19.94 28.03 1.77
CA VAL A 370 20.48 27.99 0.41
C VAL A 370 20.22 29.34 -0.26
N TYR A 371 21.25 30.14 -0.38
CA TYR A 371 21.19 31.49 -0.93
C TYR A 371 21.76 31.54 -2.35
N ARG A 372 21.04 32.22 -3.24
CA ARG A 372 21.43 32.46 -4.63
C ARG A 372 21.31 33.93 -4.93
N ASP A 373 22.41 34.52 -5.37
CA ASP A 373 22.46 35.92 -5.80
C ASP A 373 23.70 36.08 -6.70
N GLU A 374 23.50 36.15 -7.98
CA GLU A 374 24.58 36.25 -8.97
C GLU A 374 25.47 37.48 -8.76
N ASN A 375 24.89 38.60 -8.27
CA ASN A 375 25.66 39.82 -8.04
C ASN A 375 26.63 39.72 -6.86
N ARG A 376 26.31 38.87 -5.88
CA ARG A 376 27.12 38.70 -4.66
C ARG A 376 27.99 37.46 -4.68
N LEU A 377 27.55 36.39 -5.34
CA LEU A 377 28.25 35.10 -5.35
C LEU A 377 28.96 34.82 -6.66
N GLY A 378 28.60 35.54 -7.75
CA GLY A 378 29.02 35.24 -9.10
C GLY A 378 28.01 34.33 -9.82
N ALA A 379 28.03 34.39 -11.16
CA ALA A 379 27.12 33.59 -12.01
C ALA A 379 27.38 32.11 -11.82
N GLY A 380 26.28 31.32 -11.72
CA GLY A 380 26.32 29.87 -11.60
C GLY A 380 26.79 29.35 -10.21
N LYS A 381 26.79 30.19 -9.19
CA LYS A 381 27.15 29.82 -7.82
C LYS A 381 25.97 29.94 -6.87
N LYS A 382 26.01 29.11 -5.81
CA LYS A 382 25.10 29.15 -4.65
C LYS A 382 25.88 29.09 -3.35
N SER A 383 25.30 29.65 -2.29
CA SER A 383 25.83 29.52 -0.90
C SER A 383 24.93 28.55 -0.15
N MET A 384 25.53 27.55 0.47
CA MET A 384 24.83 26.56 1.30
C MET A 384 25.35 26.65 2.73
N ALA A 385 24.43 26.95 3.67
CA ALA A 385 24.77 27.13 5.10
C ALA A 385 24.37 25.92 5.92
N TYR A 386 25.31 25.45 6.75
CA TYR A 386 25.18 24.25 7.55
C TYR A 386 25.40 24.53 9.03
N ALA A 387 24.54 23.98 9.87
CA ALA A 387 24.77 23.84 11.29
C ALA A 387 25.42 22.46 11.55
N LEU A 388 26.55 22.48 12.23
CA LEU A 388 27.38 21.31 12.52
C LEU A 388 27.39 21.05 14.02
N THR A 389 27.15 19.81 14.42
CA THR A 389 27.21 19.40 15.82
C THR A 389 28.42 18.51 16.05
N TYR A 390 29.31 18.95 16.93
CA TYR A 390 30.50 18.18 17.35
C TYR A 390 30.28 17.64 18.75
N ARG A 391 30.60 16.37 18.96
CA ARG A 391 30.55 15.71 20.27
C ARG A 391 31.56 14.58 20.36
N ALA A 392 32.14 14.39 21.54
CA ALA A 392 32.88 13.18 21.86
C ALA A 392 31.97 12.24 22.68
N ALA A 393 32.05 10.93 22.42
CA ALA A 393 31.20 9.93 23.08
C ALA A 393 31.68 9.63 24.53
N ASP A 394 32.94 9.94 24.85
CA ASP A 394 33.65 9.51 26.05
C ASP A 394 34.05 10.66 27.00
N ARG A 395 33.91 11.91 26.56
CA ARG A 395 34.31 13.10 27.36
C ARG A 395 33.64 14.38 26.86
N THR A 396 33.71 15.43 27.67
CA THR A 396 33.38 16.80 27.22
C THR A 396 34.45 17.27 26.22
N LEU A 397 33.99 17.71 25.04
CA LEU A 397 34.86 18.25 24.00
C LEU A 397 35.29 19.70 24.36
N THR A 398 36.55 20.01 24.24
CA THR A 398 37.02 21.39 24.41
C THR A 398 36.79 22.20 23.15
N SER A 399 36.65 23.53 23.28
CA SER A 399 36.49 24.44 22.13
C SER A 399 37.64 24.30 21.13
N ASP A 400 38.86 24.22 21.58
CA ASP A 400 40.05 24.06 20.74
C ASP A 400 40.07 22.75 19.94
N GLU A 401 39.59 21.67 20.55
CA GLU A 401 39.46 20.37 19.84
C GLU A 401 38.37 20.42 18.74
N ALA A 402 37.21 21.06 19.05
CA ALA A 402 36.14 21.26 18.09
C ALA A 402 36.61 22.16 16.93
N GLU A 403 37.28 23.29 17.21
CA GLU A 403 37.82 24.19 16.20
C GLU A 403 38.83 23.49 15.27
N LYS A 404 39.77 22.73 15.82
CA LYS A 404 40.74 21.96 15.03
C LYS A 404 40.06 20.90 14.15
N ALA A 405 38.99 20.25 14.64
CA ALA A 405 38.25 19.29 13.88
C ALA A 405 37.49 19.98 12.74
N HIS A 406 36.85 21.13 13.03
CA HIS A 406 36.14 21.97 12.08
C HIS A 406 37.08 22.48 10.98
N GLU A 407 38.23 23.09 11.32
CA GLU A 407 39.19 23.58 10.32
C GLU A 407 39.70 22.48 9.37
N ARG A 408 39.98 21.27 9.92
CA ARG A 408 40.40 20.12 9.10
C ARG A 408 39.30 19.70 8.13
N MET A 409 38.04 19.67 8.61
CA MET A 409 36.88 19.35 7.80
C MET A 409 36.71 20.39 6.67
N VAL A 410 36.74 21.68 7.00
CA VAL A 410 36.64 22.79 6.05
C VAL A 410 37.68 22.70 4.95
N LYS A 411 38.96 22.56 5.31
CA LYS A 411 40.06 22.42 4.34
C LYS A 411 39.81 21.26 3.37
N LYS A 412 39.34 20.13 3.89
CA LYS A 412 39.09 18.95 3.08
C LYS A 412 37.86 19.12 2.15
N VAL A 413 36.80 19.76 2.63
CA VAL A 413 35.63 20.08 1.83
C VAL A 413 36.01 21.04 0.68
N CYS A 414 36.68 22.14 0.97
CA CYS A 414 37.13 23.09 -0.03
C CYS A 414 38.02 22.42 -1.10
N SER A 415 38.98 21.58 -0.68
CA SER A 415 39.86 20.88 -1.64
C SER A 415 39.14 19.83 -2.50
N ALA A 416 38.09 19.19 -1.99
CA ALA A 416 37.36 18.10 -2.65
C ALA A 416 36.23 18.58 -3.55
N THR A 417 35.69 19.77 -3.33
CA THR A 417 34.49 20.29 -4.02
C THR A 417 34.69 21.64 -4.69
N GLY A 418 35.88 22.26 -4.54
CA GLY A 418 36.09 23.63 -5.02
C GLY A 418 35.34 24.70 -4.21
N ALA A 419 34.77 24.33 -3.06
CA ALA A 419 34.02 25.25 -2.23
C ALA A 419 34.88 26.36 -1.63
N GLU A 420 34.33 27.55 -1.52
CA GLU A 420 34.89 28.69 -0.82
C GLU A 420 34.07 28.96 0.45
N VAL A 421 34.74 29.24 1.58
CA VAL A 421 34.03 29.63 2.80
C VAL A 421 33.51 31.04 2.64
N ARG A 422 32.21 31.25 2.88
CA ARG A 422 31.63 32.58 2.91
C ARG A 422 31.97 33.24 4.24
N GLY A 423 32.73 34.35 4.17
CA GLY A 423 33.07 35.19 5.33
C GLY A 423 31.86 36.01 5.82
#